data_6fadac4cb3ad88e55f3349da2927e9a8
#
_entry.id   6fadac4cb3ad88e55f3349da2927e9a8
#
_cell.length_a   1.000
_cell.length_b   1.000
_cell.length_c   1.000
_cell.angle_alpha   90.00
_cell.angle_beta   90.00
_cell.angle_gamma   90.00
#
_symmetry.space_group_name_H-M   'P 1'
#
loop_
_entity.id
_entity.type
_entity.pdbx_description
1 polymer ?
#
loop_
_entity_poly.entity_id
_entity_poly.type
_entity_poly.pdbx_seq_one_letter_code
_entity_poly.pdbx_strand_id
1 'polypeptide(L)'
;MKPARNITRSDIAILLVLTAVVLCNLAAIGATGRRRAKEAVCLANARGLSQAWLQFAEDHDGNLVGGHTNPGQWVDHNAFGATLVQKKEAIRRGALFPYVGKVEMYRCPADPRRQDSLYVTYRTFAIPGGANGEMWAGYTRARRLSDLAAPAKQYVFVEEMDTRGMLIGSWQMNPGTKTWVDPLAMWHPERTTLGFADGHAETHPWQNRSLIEWCHRAMYESGQFAFSMTPPADEQEDIEYMAAGFPCKSIP
;
A
#
# COMPACT_ATOMS: atom_id res chain seq x y z
N MET A 1 3.81 -13.60 -67.67
CA MET A 1 3.44 -13.88 -66.26
C MET A 1 4.63 -14.50 -65.58
N LYS A 2 5.15 -13.94 -64.47
CA LYS A 2 6.21 -14.60 -63.66
C LYS A 2 5.56 -15.75 -62.87
N PRO A 3 6.18 -16.95 -62.81
CA PRO A 3 5.62 -18.04 -62.05
C PRO A 3 5.58 -17.68 -60.58
N ALA A 4 4.48 -18.03 -59.89
CA ALA A 4 4.36 -17.86 -58.44
C ALA A 4 5.44 -18.70 -57.75
N ARG A 5 6.22 -18.09 -56.85
CA ARG A 5 7.25 -18.75 -56.06
C ARG A 5 6.58 -19.73 -55.09
N ASN A 6 6.89 -21.00 -55.16
CA ASN A 6 6.36 -21.99 -54.25
C ASN A 6 6.92 -21.74 -52.83
N ILE A 7 6.04 -21.75 -51.82
CA ILE A 7 6.38 -21.62 -50.42
C ILE A 7 7.20 -22.87 -50.00
N THR A 8 8.38 -22.66 -49.49
CA THR A 8 9.26 -23.75 -49.02
C THR A 8 9.00 -24.04 -47.53
N ARG A 9 9.45 -25.21 -47.07
CA ARG A 9 9.44 -25.56 -45.65
C ARG A 9 10.19 -24.52 -44.80
N SER A 10 11.27 -23.97 -45.33
CA SER A 10 12.05 -22.90 -44.70
C SER A 10 11.26 -21.62 -44.58
N ASP A 11 10.49 -21.24 -45.58
CA ASP A 11 9.62 -20.03 -45.50
C ASP A 11 8.55 -20.17 -44.42
N ILE A 12 7.98 -21.38 -44.29
CA ILE A 12 7.00 -21.67 -43.22
C ILE A 12 7.66 -21.60 -41.84
N ALA A 13 8.86 -22.20 -41.68
CA ALA A 13 9.58 -22.16 -40.42
C ALA A 13 9.94 -20.71 -40.00
N ILE A 14 10.42 -19.89 -40.94
CA ILE A 14 10.71 -18.47 -40.68
C ILE A 14 9.47 -17.72 -40.27
N LEU A 15 8.33 -17.94 -40.97
CA LEU A 15 7.07 -17.29 -40.64
C LEU A 15 6.59 -17.66 -39.22
N LEU A 16 6.70 -18.93 -38.84
CA LEU A 16 6.33 -19.39 -37.49
C LEU A 16 7.20 -18.74 -36.40
N VAL A 17 8.52 -18.66 -36.63
CA VAL A 17 9.45 -18.01 -35.70
C VAL A 17 9.12 -16.52 -35.56
N LEU A 18 8.91 -15.80 -36.67
CA LEU A 18 8.56 -14.39 -36.65
C LEU A 18 7.23 -14.15 -35.93
N THR A 19 6.23 -14.98 -36.19
CA THR A 19 4.93 -14.91 -35.53
C THR A 19 5.09 -15.13 -34.01
N ALA A 20 5.85 -16.14 -33.59
CA ALA A 20 6.12 -16.41 -32.19
C ALA A 20 6.82 -15.21 -31.50
N VAL A 21 7.83 -14.63 -32.15
CA VAL A 21 8.53 -13.44 -31.64
C VAL A 21 7.58 -12.26 -31.48
N VAL A 22 6.72 -11.99 -32.46
CA VAL A 22 5.72 -10.92 -32.39
C VAL A 22 4.74 -11.17 -31.24
N LEU A 23 4.20 -12.37 -31.10
CA LEU A 23 3.28 -12.73 -30.03
C LEU A 23 3.93 -12.60 -28.64
N CYS A 24 5.18 -13.02 -28.46
CA CYS A 24 5.91 -12.84 -27.22
C CYS A 24 6.10 -11.35 -26.86
N ASN A 25 6.46 -10.51 -27.83
CA ASN A 25 6.58 -9.06 -27.62
C ASN A 25 5.25 -8.41 -27.25
N LEU A 26 4.16 -8.76 -27.94
CA LEU A 26 2.82 -8.24 -27.63
C LEU A 26 2.36 -8.67 -26.24
N ALA A 27 2.65 -9.90 -25.82
CA ALA A 27 2.35 -10.40 -24.48
C ALA A 27 3.12 -9.63 -23.40
N ALA A 28 4.42 -9.37 -23.62
CA ALA A 28 5.27 -8.62 -22.69
C ALA A 28 4.83 -7.16 -22.56
N ILE A 29 4.49 -6.48 -23.66
CA ILE A 29 3.95 -5.12 -23.68
C ILE A 29 2.61 -5.08 -22.91
N GLY A 30 1.73 -6.05 -23.15
CA GLY A 30 0.45 -6.17 -22.48
C GLY A 30 0.60 -6.40 -20.97
N ALA A 31 1.56 -7.21 -20.51
CA ALA A 31 1.83 -7.44 -19.10
C ALA A 31 2.33 -6.15 -18.40
N THR A 32 3.25 -5.44 -19.04
CA THR A 32 3.79 -4.17 -18.54
C THR A 32 2.71 -3.11 -18.47
N GLY A 33 1.85 -3.01 -19.50
CA GLY A 33 0.73 -2.08 -19.54
C GLY A 33 -0.26 -2.35 -18.40
N ARG A 34 -0.64 -3.60 -18.16
CA ARG A 34 -1.51 -3.99 -17.03
C ARG A 34 -0.92 -3.65 -15.68
N ARG A 35 0.40 -3.86 -15.49
CA ARG A 35 1.08 -3.51 -14.25
C ARG A 35 1.05 -2.00 -13.99
N ARG A 36 1.40 -1.19 -14.99
CA ARG A 36 1.33 0.28 -14.90
C ARG A 36 -0.09 0.79 -14.66
N ALA A 37 -1.09 0.18 -15.28
CA ALA A 37 -2.50 0.53 -15.04
C ALA A 37 -2.90 0.26 -13.59
N LYS A 38 -2.50 -0.89 -13.00
CA LYS A 38 -2.75 -1.19 -11.58
C LYS A 38 -2.04 -0.20 -10.65
N GLU A 39 -0.79 0.18 -10.94
CA GLU A 39 -0.04 1.19 -10.19
C GLU A 39 -0.75 2.55 -10.25
N ALA A 40 -1.20 2.99 -11.41
CA ALA A 40 -1.95 4.24 -11.56
C ALA A 40 -3.28 4.24 -10.78
N VAL A 41 -4.00 3.11 -10.76
CA VAL A 41 -5.22 2.97 -9.94
C VAL A 41 -4.89 2.98 -8.45
N CYS A 42 -3.81 2.33 -8.04
CA CYS A 42 -3.37 2.35 -6.64
C CYS A 42 -3.01 3.76 -6.18
N LEU A 43 -2.26 4.50 -7.01
CA LEU A 43 -1.93 5.90 -6.77
C LEU A 43 -3.18 6.79 -6.66
N ALA A 44 -4.15 6.60 -7.56
CA ALA A 44 -5.43 7.30 -7.49
C ALA A 44 -6.24 6.96 -6.23
N ASN A 45 -6.21 5.69 -5.79
CA ASN A 45 -6.85 5.26 -4.55
C ASN A 45 -6.21 5.92 -3.32
N ALA A 46 -4.89 5.90 -3.20
CA ALA A 46 -4.16 6.55 -2.11
C ALA A 46 -4.46 8.05 -2.06
N ARG A 47 -4.45 8.72 -3.23
CA ARG A 47 -4.82 10.14 -3.33
C ARG A 47 -6.25 10.39 -2.88
N GLY A 48 -7.21 9.57 -3.32
CA GLY A 48 -8.61 9.71 -2.93
C GLY A 48 -8.82 9.48 -1.43
N LEU A 49 -8.12 8.51 -0.83
CA LEU A 49 -8.12 8.29 0.62
C LEU A 49 -7.54 9.49 1.38
N SER A 50 -6.42 10.05 0.92
CA SER A 50 -5.79 11.24 1.55
C SER A 50 -6.67 12.47 1.47
N GLN A 51 -7.33 12.70 0.34
CA GLN A 51 -8.31 13.79 0.19
C GLN A 51 -9.52 13.61 1.09
N ALA A 52 -10.07 12.39 1.18
CA ALA A 52 -11.17 12.06 2.09
C ALA A 52 -10.78 12.26 3.56
N TRP A 53 -9.55 11.88 3.93
CA TRP A 53 -9.00 12.07 5.27
C TRP A 53 -8.88 13.58 5.63
N LEU A 54 -8.39 14.38 4.69
CA LEU A 54 -8.29 15.84 4.86
C LEU A 54 -9.68 16.48 4.99
N GLN A 55 -10.61 16.12 4.10
CA GLN A 55 -12.00 16.60 4.14
C GLN A 55 -12.70 16.21 5.44
N PHE A 56 -12.51 14.98 5.93
CA PHE A 56 -13.00 14.58 7.24
C PHE A 56 -12.50 15.53 8.34
N ALA A 57 -11.20 15.82 8.36
CA ALA A 57 -10.63 16.69 9.38
C ALA A 57 -11.16 18.14 9.28
N GLU A 58 -11.35 18.68 8.07
CA GLU A 58 -11.95 20.00 7.84
C GLU A 58 -13.38 20.06 8.38
N ASP A 59 -14.20 19.05 8.16
CA ASP A 59 -15.57 18.95 8.65
C ASP A 59 -15.66 18.71 10.18
N HIS A 60 -14.54 18.37 10.83
CA HIS A 60 -14.46 18.06 12.26
C HIS A 60 -13.52 19.01 13.04
N ASP A 61 -13.55 20.31 12.71
CA ASP A 61 -12.74 21.33 13.39
C ASP A 61 -11.24 21.06 13.41
N GLY A 62 -10.74 20.43 12.37
CA GLY A 62 -9.34 20.02 12.21
C GLY A 62 -8.97 18.76 12.97
N ASN A 63 -9.90 18.05 13.60
CA ASN A 63 -9.63 16.80 14.30
C ASN A 63 -9.45 15.66 13.31
N LEU A 64 -8.36 14.92 13.45
CA LEU A 64 -8.06 13.78 12.60
C LEU A 64 -8.97 12.59 12.92
N VAL A 65 -9.42 11.89 11.88
CA VAL A 65 -10.06 10.59 12.06
C VAL A 65 -9.12 9.63 12.79
N GLY A 66 -9.64 8.79 13.65
CA GLY A 66 -8.80 7.83 14.37
C GLY A 66 -8.21 6.77 13.43
N GLY A 67 -6.91 6.51 13.56
CA GLY A 67 -6.16 5.59 12.70
C GLY A 67 -6.30 4.10 13.05
N HIS A 68 -6.99 3.79 14.15
CA HIS A 68 -7.27 2.40 14.54
C HIS A 68 -8.36 1.74 13.70
N THR A 69 -8.53 0.43 13.90
CA THR A 69 -9.59 -0.40 13.32
C THR A 69 -10.63 -0.73 14.40
N ASN A 70 -11.54 0.19 14.69
CA ASN A 70 -12.58 0.06 15.72
C ASN A 70 -13.82 0.88 15.34
N PRO A 71 -14.99 0.68 15.99
CA PRO A 71 -16.14 1.53 15.79
C PRO A 71 -15.80 3.02 15.97
N GLY A 72 -16.24 3.85 15.03
CA GLY A 72 -15.96 5.29 15.03
C GLY A 72 -14.58 5.72 14.53
N GLN A 73 -13.71 4.78 14.19
CA GLN A 73 -12.42 5.03 13.54
C GLN A 73 -12.57 5.06 12.02
N TRP A 74 -11.47 5.32 11.30
CA TRP A 74 -11.48 5.41 9.83
C TRP A 74 -12.08 4.19 9.13
N VAL A 75 -11.86 2.99 9.69
CA VAL A 75 -12.55 1.74 9.36
C VAL A 75 -12.97 1.05 10.66
N ASP A 76 -14.05 0.26 10.60
CA ASP A 76 -14.48 -0.55 11.73
C ASP A 76 -13.72 -1.88 11.78
N HIS A 77 -13.78 -2.54 12.92
CA HIS A 77 -13.21 -3.86 13.13
C HIS A 77 -13.98 -4.95 12.37
N ASN A 78 -13.25 -5.93 11.85
CA ASN A 78 -13.79 -7.22 11.46
C ASN A 78 -13.08 -8.34 12.23
N ALA A 79 -13.84 -9.36 12.61
CA ALA A 79 -13.28 -10.51 13.32
C ALA A 79 -12.26 -11.27 12.45
N PHE A 80 -11.34 -11.96 13.11
CA PHE A 80 -10.51 -12.96 12.43
C PHE A 80 -11.40 -14.00 11.74
N GLY A 81 -11.07 -14.41 10.54
CA GLY A 81 -11.88 -15.33 9.74
C GLY A 81 -13.16 -14.74 9.15
N ALA A 82 -13.35 -13.41 9.19
CA ALA A 82 -14.49 -12.75 8.58
C ALA A 82 -14.59 -13.04 7.07
N THR A 83 -15.82 -13.20 6.59
CA THR A 83 -16.10 -13.34 5.16
C THR A 83 -15.79 -12.06 4.39
N LEU A 84 -15.65 -12.15 3.08
CA LEU A 84 -15.42 -10.98 2.22
C LEU A 84 -16.51 -9.91 2.40
N VAL A 85 -17.77 -10.34 2.57
CA VAL A 85 -18.90 -9.43 2.81
C VAL A 85 -18.70 -8.67 4.13
N GLN A 86 -18.37 -9.38 5.20
CA GLN A 86 -18.15 -8.78 6.53
C GLN A 86 -16.94 -7.82 6.52
N LYS A 87 -15.87 -8.16 5.82
CA LYS A 87 -14.70 -7.28 5.65
C LYS A 87 -15.05 -5.97 4.94
N LYS A 88 -15.83 -6.05 3.85
CA LYS A 88 -16.31 -4.87 3.12
C LYS A 88 -17.29 -4.04 3.94
N GLU A 89 -18.13 -4.70 4.73
CA GLU A 89 -19.08 -4.03 5.61
C GLU A 89 -18.38 -3.29 6.75
N ALA A 90 -17.31 -3.83 7.32
CA ALA A 90 -16.49 -3.13 8.30
C ALA A 90 -15.90 -1.82 7.74
N ILE A 91 -15.50 -1.79 6.47
CA ILE A 91 -15.07 -0.56 5.80
C ILE A 91 -16.24 0.44 5.69
N ARG A 92 -17.44 -0.02 5.28
CA ARG A 92 -18.61 0.85 5.12
C ARG A 92 -19.07 1.49 6.43
N ARG A 93 -18.85 0.83 7.57
CA ARG A 93 -19.15 1.38 8.90
C ARG A 93 -18.08 2.33 9.42
N GLY A 94 -16.92 2.42 8.76
CA GLY A 94 -15.86 3.35 9.15
C GLY A 94 -16.25 4.81 8.95
N ALA A 95 -15.76 5.68 9.83
CA ALA A 95 -16.05 7.12 9.81
C ALA A 95 -15.54 7.81 8.53
N LEU A 96 -14.54 7.24 7.86
CA LEU A 96 -14.01 7.81 6.62
C LEU A 96 -14.82 7.41 5.38
N PHE A 97 -15.63 6.35 5.45
CA PHE A 97 -16.34 5.82 4.29
C PHE A 97 -17.31 6.82 3.62
N PRO A 98 -18.06 7.68 4.35
CA PRO A 98 -18.92 8.69 3.73
C PRO A 98 -18.18 9.65 2.78
N TYR A 99 -16.90 9.90 3.03
CA TYR A 99 -16.04 10.77 2.22
C TYR A 99 -15.42 10.04 1.03
N VAL A 100 -15.21 8.74 1.15
CA VAL A 100 -14.60 7.89 0.10
C VAL A 100 -15.65 7.32 -0.86
N GLY A 101 -16.76 6.83 -0.35
CA GLY A 101 -17.91 6.33 -1.09
C GLY A 101 -17.73 4.97 -1.81
N LYS A 102 -16.50 4.44 -1.90
CA LYS A 102 -16.18 3.20 -2.62
C LYS A 102 -15.26 2.30 -1.83
N VAL A 103 -15.69 1.07 -1.54
CA VAL A 103 -14.89 0.08 -0.80
C VAL A 103 -13.62 -0.32 -1.55
N GLU A 104 -13.68 -0.33 -2.88
CA GLU A 104 -12.57 -0.71 -3.75
C GLU A 104 -11.36 0.22 -3.62
N MET A 105 -11.56 1.48 -3.21
CA MET A 105 -10.48 2.44 -2.97
C MET A 105 -9.58 2.08 -1.78
N TYR A 106 -10.06 1.25 -0.86
CA TYR A 106 -9.28 0.78 0.29
C TYR A 106 -8.30 -0.34 -0.06
N ARG A 107 -8.25 -0.77 -1.34
CA ARG A 107 -7.43 -1.89 -1.79
C ARG A 107 -6.59 -1.55 -3.01
N CYS A 108 -5.33 -1.99 -2.99
CA CYS A 108 -4.47 -1.99 -4.16
C CYS A 108 -4.91 -3.09 -5.16
N PRO A 109 -5.14 -2.76 -6.44
CA PRO A 109 -5.52 -3.75 -7.44
C PRO A 109 -4.36 -4.69 -7.83
N ALA A 110 -3.13 -4.40 -7.41
CA ALA A 110 -1.98 -5.25 -7.62
C ALA A 110 -1.81 -6.32 -6.52
N ASP A 111 -2.51 -6.21 -5.38
CA ASP A 111 -2.49 -7.20 -4.32
C ASP A 111 -2.93 -8.58 -4.86
N PRO A 112 -2.03 -9.58 -4.90
CA PRO A 112 -2.32 -10.89 -5.48
C PRO A 112 -3.11 -11.81 -4.54
N ARG A 113 -3.30 -11.42 -3.27
CA ARG A 113 -3.93 -12.28 -2.27
C ARG A 113 -5.42 -12.48 -2.57
N ARG A 114 -5.89 -13.70 -2.40
CA ARG A 114 -7.31 -14.05 -2.59
C ARG A 114 -8.17 -13.34 -1.56
N GLN A 115 -9.12 -12.55 -2.03
CA GLN A 115 -9.99 -11.71 -1.17
C GLN A 115 -11.00 -12.53 -0.37
N ASP A 116 -11.37 -13.71 -0.85
CA ASP A 116 -12.27 -14.65 -0.20
C ASP A 116 -11.59 -15.51 0.88
N SER A 117 -10.26 -15.45 0.99
CA SER A 117 -9.54 -16.13 2.06
C SER A 117 -9.90 -15.55 3.42
N LEU A 118 -10.17 -16.42 4.39
CA LEU A 118 -10.47 -16.03 5.78
C LEU A 118 -9.27 -15.36 6.47
N TYR A 119 -8.07 -15.60 5.97
CA TYR A 119 -6.79 -15.13 6.54
C TYR A 119 -6.21 -13.92 5.84
N VAL A 120 -6.94 -13.29 4.92
CA VAL A 120 -6.49 -12.11 4.19
C VAL A 120 -7.42 -10.93 4.46
N THR A 121 -6.87 -9.77 4.73
CA THR A 121 -7.64 -8.53 4.84
C THR A 121 -8.16 -8.09 3.48
N TYR A 122 -9.29 -7.39 3.46
CA TYR A 122 -9.74 -6.77 2.22
C TYR A 122 -8.92 -5.53 1.88
N ARG A 123 -8.76 -4.62 2.84
CA ARG A 123 -7.98 -3.39 2.65
C ARG A 123 -6.48 -3.66 2.62
N THR A 124 -5.76 -2.80 1.94
CA THR A 124 -4.30 -2.84 1.81
C THR A 124 -3.63 -1.55 2.25
N PHE A 125 -4.42 -0.51 2.53
CA PHE A 125 -3.94 0.72 3.12
C PHE A 125 -4.17 0.73 4.63
N ALA A 126 -3.26 1.39 5.34
CA ALA A 126 -3.36 1.67 6.78
C ALA A 126 -3.00 3.14 7.06
N ILE A 127 -3.53 3.68 8.14
CA ILE A 127 -3.11 4.98 8.67
C ILE A 127 -1.93 4.75 9.62
N PRO A 128 -0.82 5.52 9.51
CA PRO A 128 0.29 5.44 10.45
C PRO A 128 -0.11 5.81 11.87
N GLY A 129 0.49 5.17 12.86
CA GLY A 129 0.16 5.40 14.28
C GLY A 129 0.28 6.86 14.71
N GLY A 130 1.24 7.57 14.15
CA GLY A 130 1.43 9.01 14.42
C GLY A 130 0.27 9.90 13.98
N ALA A 131 -0.54 9.50 13.00
CA ALA A 131 -1.74 10.20 12.54
C ALA A 131 -2.99 9.74 13.30
N ASN A 132 -3.05 10.02 14.59
CA ASN A 132 -4.15 9.66 15.50
C ASN A 132 -4.42 8.16 15.63
N GLY A 133 -3.38 7.33 15.41
CA GLY A 133 -3.45 5.88 15.58
C GLY A 133 -2.90 5.39 16.91
N GLU A 134 -2.25 4.22 16.91
CA GLU A 134 -1.63 3.62 18.07
C GLU A 134 -0.41 4.39 18.56
N MET A 135 -0.23 4.42 19.87
CA MET A 135 1.01 4.89 20.52
C MET A 135 1.90 3.69 20.79
N TRP A 136 2.77 3.37 19.85
CA TRP A 136 3.68 2.24 19.97
C TRP A 136 5.13 2.65 20.24
N ALA A 137 5.63 3.61 19.52
CA ALA A 137 7.05 3.89 19.43
C ALA A 137 7.54 5.08 20.29
N GLY A 138 6.79 5.49 21.30
CA GLY A 138 7.19 6.58 22.19
C GLY A 138 7.11 7.99 21.58
N TYR A 139 6.43 8.17 20.45
CA TYR A 139 6.17 9.47 19.83
C TYR A 139 4.88 10.11 20.33
N THR A 140 4.75 11.42 20.17
CA THR A 140 3.50 12.13 20.44
C THR A 140 2.69 12.20 19.15
N ARG A 141 1.60 11.43 19.06
CA ARG A 141 0.74 11.40 17.87
C ARG A 141 0.06 12.74 17.60
N ALA A 142 -0.09 13.08 16.34
CA ALA A 142 -0.94 14.16 15.88
C ALA A 142 -2.42 13.78 16.07
N ARG A 143 -3.23 14.69 16.56
CA ARG A 143 -4.70 14.54 16.70
C ARG A 143 -5.47 15.57 15.90
N ARG A 144 -4.80 16.61 15.44
CA ARG A 144 -5.33 17.70 14.64
C ARG A 144 -4.42 17.99 13.45
N LEU A 145 -4.99 18.57 12.39
CA LEU A 145 -4.22 19.07 11.25
C LEU A 145 -3.10 20.03 11.69
N SER A 146 -3.39 20.89 12.67
CA SER A 146 -2.41 21.84 13.23
C SER A 146 -1.23 21.20 13.96
N ASP A 147 -1.30 19.91 14.28
CA ASP A 147 -0.19 19.17 14.89
C ASP A 147 0.85 18.72 13.84
N LEU A 148 0.52 18.80 12.54
CA LEU A 148 1.38 18.38 11.43
C LEU A 148 2.21 19.57 10.93
N ALA A 149 3.54 19.46 11.05
CA ALA A 149 4.45 20.55 10.71
C ALA A 149 4.67 20.72 9.20
N ALA A 150 4.59 19.63 8.43
CA ALA A 150 4.86 19.61 7.01
C ALA A 150 3.90 18.65 6.26
N PRO A 151 2.61 19.00 6.08
CA PRO A 151 1.60 18.10 5.51
C PRO A 151 1.98 17.49 4.17
N ALA A 152 2.67 18.24 3.31
CA ALA A 152 3.15 17.75 2.00
C ALA A 152 4.31 16.73 2.09
N LYS A 153 4.87 16.51 3.28
CA LYS A 153 5.95 15.53 3.51
C LYS A 153 5.54 14.42 4.48
N GLN A 154 4.38 14.57 5.14
CA GLN A 154 3.91 13.62 6.15
C GLN A 154 2.84 12.72 5.54
N TYR A 155 3.19 11.44 5.39
CA TYR A 155 2.29 10.44 4.82
C TYR A 155 1.22 10.03 5.85
N VAL A 156 -0.02 9.88 5.41
CA VAL A 156 -1.17 9.49 6.23
C VAL A 156 -1.83 8.19 5.78
N PHE A 157 -1.42 7.69 4.61
CA PHE A 157 -1.75 6.34 4.14
C PHE A 157 -0.52 5.63 3.64
N VAL A 158 -0.39 4.37 4.02
CA VAL A 158 0.70 3.46 3.64
C VAL A 158 0.10 2.16 3.16
N GLU A 159 0.63 1.57 2.07
CA GLU A 159 0.30 0.19 1.74
C GLU A 159 1.00 -0.75 2.71
N GLU A 160 0.20 -1.48 3.47
CA GLU A 160 0.66 -2.36 4.53
C GLU A 160 0.46 -3.84 4.18
N MET A 161 1.42 -4.65 4.60
CA MET A 161 1.37 -6.11 4.52
C MET A 161 1.24 -6.71 5.92
N ASP A 162 0.05 -7.18 6.28
CA ASP A 162 -0.15 -7.91 7.52
C ASP A 162 -0.22 -9.41 7.23
N THR A 163 0.72 -10.16 7.78
CA THR A 163 0.84 -11.61 7.62
C THR A 163 -0.10 -12.40 8.54
N ARG A 164 -0.69 -11.74 9.54
CA ARG A 164 -1.64 -12.35 10.48
C ARG A 164 -3.03 -12.55 9.88
N GLY A 165 -3.25 -12.07 8.67
CA GLY A 165 -4.53 -12.17 7.96
C GLY A 165 -5.54 -11.10 8.35
N MET A 166 -5.16 -10.13 9.17
CA MET A 166 -6.00 -8.99 9.56
C MET A 166 -5.14 -7.77 9.87
N LEU A 167 -5.58 -6.62 9.38
CA LEU A 167 -5.02 -5.32 9.76
C LEU A 167 -5.86 -4.79 10.92
N ILE A 168 -5.37 -4.91 12.13
CA ILE A 168 -6.13 -4.60 13.36
C ILE A 168 -5.81 -3.25 13.97
N GLY A 169 -4.69 -2.66 13.59
CA GLY A 169 -4.22 -1.39 14.13
C GLY A 169 -3.86 -0.38 13.06
N SER A 170 -3.00 0.51 13.44
CA SER A 170 -2.29 1.45 12.56
C SER A 170 -0.98 0.85 12.10
N TRP A 171 -0.50 1.25 10.92
CA TRP A 171 0.86 0.92 10.49
C TRP A 171 1.90 1.57 11.42
N GLN A 172 2.93 0.85 11.79
CA GLN A 172 3.90 1.27 12.78
C GLN A 172 5.34 1.23 12.30
N MET A 173 6.08 2.24 12.72
CA MET A 173 7.54 2.27 12.81
C MET A 173 7.95 3.04 14.05
N ASN A 174 9.18 2.89 14.50
CA ASN A 174 9.76 3.78 15.50
C ASN A 174 10.61 4.86 14.81
N PRO A 175 10.11 6.10 14.66
CA PRO A 175 10.85 7.15 14.00
C PRO A 175 12.07 7.62 14.80
N GLY A 176 12.04 7.52 16.14
CA GLY A 176 13.16 7.92 17.02
C GLY A 176 14.33 6.95 16.97
N THR A 177 14.07 5.64 17.05
CA THR A 177 15.11 4.61 16.95
C THR A 177 15.36 4.14 15.53
N LYS A 178 14.62 4.64 14.55
CA LYS A 178 14.67 4.23 13.14
C LYS A 178 14.54 2.71 13.00
N THR A 179 13.44 2.17 13.53
CA THR A 179 13.13 0.73 13.48
C THR A 179 11.78 0.52 12.80
N TRP A 180 11.74 -0.34 11.81
CA TRP A 180 10.51 -0.83 11.20
C TRP A 180 9.78 -1.72 12.20
N VAL A 181 8.47 -1.57 12.32
CA VAL A 181 7.63 -2.45 13.15
C VAL A 181 6.72 -3.29 12.26
N ASP A 182 5.97 -2.67 11.37
CA ASP A 182 5.12 -3.34 10.42
C ASP A 182 5.71 -3.27 9.00
N PRO A 183 5.62 -4.36 8.21
CA PRO A 183 6.14 -4.37 6.85
C PRO A 183 5.29 -3.55 5.89
N LEU A 184 5.95 -3.00 4.90
CA LEU A 184 5.31 -2.35 3.76
C LEU A 184 4.87 -3.40 2.74
N ALA A 185 3.76 -3.13 2.04
CA ALA A 185 3.38 -3.94 0.90
C ALA A 185 4.13 -3.51 -0.36
N MET A 186 4.78 -4.46 -1.02
CA MET A 186 5.54 -4.25 -2.25
C MET A 186 4.90 -4.98 -3.44
N TRP A 187 3.60 -4.74 -3.68
CA TRP A 187 2.89 -5.32 -4.84
C TRP A 187 3.25 -4.65 -6.16
N HIS A 188 3.80 -3.45 -6.11
CA HIS A 188 4.52 -2.80 -7.19
C HIS A 188 5.99 -3.12 -7.00
N PRO A 189 6.75 -3.56 -8.03
CA PRO A 189 8.13 -4.01 -7.84
C PRO A 189 8.99 -2.97 -7.10
N GLU A 190 9.43 -3.33 -5.88
CA GLU A 190 10.27 -2.52 -5.00
C GLU A 190 9.70 -1.11 -4.73
N ARG A 191 8.35 -0.99 -4.72
CA ARG A 191 7.66 0.28 -4.52
C ARG A 191 6.44 0.11 -3.64
N THR A 192 6.13 1.18 -2.91
CA THR A 192 4.91 1.32 -2.10
C THR A 192 4.22 2.63 -2.42
N THR A 193 2.90 2.63 -2.48
CA THR A 193 2.12 3.86 -2.65
C THR A 193 1.86 4.50 -1.30
N LEU A 194 2.16 5.77 -1.20
CA LEU A 194 1.96 6.61 -0.01
C LEU A 194 0.95 7.72 -0.34
N GLY A 195 0.06 8.00 0.61
CA GLY A 195 -0.83 9.15 0.56
C GLY A 195 -0.45 10.16 1.64
N PHE A 196 -0.46 11.45 1.36
CA PHE A 196 0.08 12.51 2.20
C PHE A 196 -1.03 13.39 2.81
N ALA A 197 -0.68 14.09 3.88
CA ALA A 197 -1.61 14.89 4.68
C ALA A 197 -2.15 16.13 3.96
N ASP A 198 -1.54 16.57 2.87
CA ASP A 198 -2.05 17.63 1.99
C ASP A 198 -2.97 17.12 0.86
N GLY A 199 -3.25 15.81 0.84
CA GLY A 199 -4.14 15.16 -0.13
C GLY A 199 -3.48 14.66 -1.41
N HIS A 200 -2.15 14.82 -1.59
CA HIS A 200 -1.46 14.19 -2.70
C HIS A 200 -1.05 12.73 -2.40
N ALA A 201 -0.59 12.03 -3.41
CA ALA A 201 -0.04 10.68 -3.27
C ALA A 201 1.13 10.47 -4.23
N GLU A 202 2.06 9.62 -3.85
CA GLU A 202 3.18 9.19 -4.68
C GLU A 202 3.44 7.70 -4.57
N THR A 203 4.15 7.14 -5.55
CA THR A 203 4.68 5.78 -5.48
C THR A 203 6.18 5.88 -5.22
N HIS A 204 6.59 5.51 -4.00
CA HIS A 204 7.97 5.62 -3.53
C HIS A 204 8.77 4.35 -3.87
N PRO A 205 9.92 4.46 -4.57
CA PRO A 205 10.82 3.33 -4.82
C PRO A 205 11.74 3.13 -3.61
N TRP A 206 11.87 1.88 -3.16
CA TRP A 206 12.77 1.49 -2.08
C TRP A 206 14.15 1.12 -2.61
N GLN A 207 15.19 1.41 -1.85
CA GLN A 207 16.59 1.21 -2.23
C GLN A 207 17.31 0.19 -1.34
N ASN A 208 16.94 0.14 -0.05
CA ASN A 208 17.61 -0.72 0.92
C ASN A 208 17.21 -2.18 0.76
N ARG A 209 18.19 -3.01 0.49
CA ARG A 209 17.96 -4.43 0.23
C ARG A 209 17.37 -5.16 1.43
N SER A 210 17.82 -4.86 2.63
CA SER A 210 17.30 -5.44 3.87
C SER A 210 15.80 -5.18 4.04
N LEU A 211 15.33 -3.97 3.74
CA LEU A 211 13.91 -3.62 3.76
C LEU A 211 13.12 -4.42 2.71
N ILE A 212 13.61 -4.42 1.46
CA ILE A 212 12.95 -5.12 0.34
C ILE A 212 12.81 -6.60 0.65
N GLU A 213 13.89 -7.26 1.08
CA GLU A 213 13.88 -8.68 1.43
C GLU A 213 12.98 -8.98 2.63
N TRP A 214 12.97 -8.13 3.65
CA TRP A 214 12.11 -8.27 4.83
C TRP A 214 10.63 -8.15 4.46
N CYS A 215 10.24 -7.15 3.65
CA CYS A 215 8.87 -6.98 3.17
C CYS A 215 8.45 -8.12 2.22
N HIS A 216 9.34 -8.63 1.37
CA HIS A 216 9.05 -9.80 0.54
C HIS A 216 8.79 -11.05 1.39
N ARG A 217 9.57 -11.28 2.44
CA ARG A 217 9.29 -12.38 3.38
C ARG A 217 7.92 -12.24 4.01
N ALA A 218 7.52 -11.03 4.42
CA ALA A 218 6.19 -10.77 4.95
C ALA A 218 5.06 -11.15 3.97
N MET A 219 5.30 -11.09 2.66
CA MET A 219 4.30 -11.47 1.65
C MET A 219 4.11 -12.98 1.53
N TYR A 220 5.11 -13.79 1.87
CA TYR A 220 5.13 -15.23 1.59
C TYR A 220 5.24 -16.10 2.84
N GLU A 221 5.76 -15.57 3.95
CA GLU A 221 5.93 -16.31 5.21
C GLU A 221 4.73 -16.08 6.12
N SER A 222 3.77 -16.99 6.12
CA SER A 222 2.64 -16.95 7.06
C SER A 222 3.00 -17.58 8.41
N GLY A 223 2.66 -16.89 9.50
CA GLY A 223 2.64 -17.47 10.86
C GLY A 223 3.95 -17.41 11.63
N GLN A 224 5.11 -17.23 11.00
CA GLN A 224 6.43 -17.15 11.68
C GLN A 224 7.23 -15.90 11.27
N PHE A 225 6.58 -14.92 10.70
CA PHE A 225 7.24 -13.69 10.29
C PHE A 225 7.66 -12.87 11.55
N ALA A 226 8.93 -12.48 11.60
CA ALA A 226 9.44 -11.62 12.66
C ALA A 226 9.08 -10.16 12.35
N PHE A 227 8.08 -9.64 13.05
CA PHE A 227 7.80 -8.21 13.09
C PHE A 227 8.95 -7.49 13.77
N SER A 228 9.18 -6.23 13.35
CA SER A 228 10.29 -5.39 13.79
C SER A 228 11.63 -5.75 13.15
N MET A 229 12.20 -4.78 12.43
CA MET A 229 13.50 -4.89 11.79
C MET A 229 14.24 -3.56 11.93
N THR A 230 15.46 -3.62 12.47
CA THR A 230 16.38 -2.49 12.44
C THR A 230 17.30 -2.66 11.24
N PRO A 231 17.32 -1.68 10.29
CA PRO A 231 18.15 -1.79 9.12
C PRO A 231 19.65 -1.74 9.49
N PRO A 232 20.53 -2.37 8.67
CA PRO A 232 21.99 -2.23 8.79
C PRO A 232 22.42 -0.77 8.76
N ALA A 233 23.59 -0.48 9.35
CA ALA A 233 24.10 0.90 9.47
C ALA A 233 24.41 1.56 8.12
N ASP A 234 24.64 0.76 7.09
CA ASP A 234 24.89 1.18 5.71
C ASP A 234 23.63 1.17 4.81
N GLU A 235 22.45 0.88 5.38
CA GLU A 235 21.16 0.86 4.68
C GLU A 235 20.12 1.70 5.44
N GLN A 236 20.34 3.01 5.56
CA GLN A 236 19.52 3.91 6.36
C GLN A 236 18.57 4.81 5.56
N GLU A 237 18.73 4.92 4.24
CA GLU A 237 18.05 5.91 3.41
C GLU A 237 16.53 5.78 3.49
N ASP A 238 16.00 4.57 3.37
CA ASP A 238 14.56 4.31 3.35
C ASP A 238 13.93 4.54 4.73
N ILE A 239 14.59 4.12 5.81
CA ILE A 239 14.07 4.35 7.16
C ILE A 239 14.13 5.83 7.53
N GLU A 240 15.16 6.56 7.10
CA GLU A 240 15.28 8.01 7.31
C GLU A 240 14.22 8.78 6.57
N TYR A 241 13.94 8.41 5.30
CA TYR A 241 12.84 8.97 4.53
C TYR A 241 11.50 8.80 5.28
N MET A 242 11.19 7.60 5.72
CA MET A 242 9.93 7.33 6.42
C MET A 242 9.89 7.96 7.81
N ALA A 243 11.00 8.00 8.55
CA ALA A 243 11.06 8.67 9.85
C ALA A 243 10.86 10.18 9.72
N ALA A 244 11.45 10.80 8.70
CA ALA A 244 11.29 12.24 8.44
C ALA A 244 9.85 12.63 8.04
N GLY A 245 9.14 11.72 7.35
CA GLY A 245 7.74 11.89 6.95
C GLY A 245 6.72 11.33 7.94
N PHE A 246 7.14 10.80 9.09
CA PHE A 246 6.23 10.19 10.05
C PHE A 246 5.27 11.24 10.64
N PRO A 247 3.93 11.05 10.55
CA PRO A 247 2.93 12.07 10.83
C PRO A 247 2.65 12.22 12.33
N CYS A 248 3.63 12.55 13.12
CA CYS A 248 3.48 12.78 14.56
C CYS A 248 3.61 14.27 14.91
N LYS A 249 3.11 14.64 16.10
CA LYS A 249 3.27 15.98 16.67
C LYS A 249 4.72 16.24 17.09
N SER A 250 5.34 15.26 17.72
CA SER A 250 6.73 15.32 18.14
C SER A 250 7.34 13.92 18.30
N ILE A 251 8.64 13.81 18.07
CA ILE A 251 9.47 12.65 18.40
C ILE A 251 10.30 13.07 19.60
N PRO A 252 10.27 12.30 20.73
CA PRO A 252 11.05 12.60 21.92
C PRO A 252 12.57 12.50 21.71
#